data_cd683011e18d5b3af2bcbb25ddbdade4
#
_entry.id   cd683011e18d5b3af2bcbb25ddbdade4
#
_cell.length_a   1.000
_cell.length_b   1.000
_cell.length_c   1.000
_cell.angle_alpha   90.00
_cell.angle_beta   90.00
_cell.angle_gamma   90.00
#
_symmetry.space_group_name_H-M   'P 1'
#
loop_
_entity.id
_entity.type
_entity.pdbx_description
1 polymer ?
#
loop_
_entity_poly.entity_id
_entity_poly.type
_entity_poly.pdbx_seq_one_letter_code
_entity_poly.pdbx_strand_id
1 'polypeptide(L)'
;MKRLLLLLVLACFCANASAQDLRATQGNQLMEVKAYLAYLKTSEVNSRNLISNSNRLEQLLREVQPAVYYLSGEVKIYGENPTALYTNSSSLNTLENASIEKATIEMVTITVSQNTDLSRPLDLSVFSNFPNLKYIYILSNVDTSGTVISNLIQNSNPKIGVFYKIDKGA
;
A
#
# COMPACT_ATOMS: atom_id res chain seq x y z
N MET A 1 -0.13 16.66 54.71
CA MET A 1 -0.54 15.37 54.12
C MET A 1 -1.53 15.49 52.96
N LYS A 2 -2.62 16.31 53.07
CA LYS A 2 -3.60 16.45 51.93
C LYS A 2 -3.00 17.01 50.64
N ARG A 3 -2.04 17.95 50.71
CA ARG A 3 -1.39 18.53 49.51
C ARG A 3 -0.44 17.58 48.81
N LEU A 4 0.19 16.64 49.54
CA LEU A 4 1.08 15.63 48.99
C LEU A 4 0.29 14.57 48.21
N LEU A 5 -0.89 14.22 48.74
CA LEU A 5 -1.80 13.24 48.07
C LEU A 5 -2.34 13.78 46.76
N LEU A 6 -2.63 15.08 46.69
CA LEU A 6 -3.13 15.74 45.47
C LEU A 6 -2.06 15.79 44.37
N LEU A 7 -0.78 16.03 44.73
CA LEU A 7 0.35 15.95 43.78
C LEU A 7 0.59 14.56 43.23
N LEU A 8 0.41 13.52 44.08
CA LEU A 8 0.58 12.12 43.66
C LEU A 8 -0.51 11.70 42.66
N VAL A 9 -1.75 12.14 42.89
CA VAL A 9 -2.88 11.85 41.97
C VAL A 9 -2.67 12.58 40.63
N LEU A 10 -2.16 13.81 40.64
CA LEU A 10 -1.88 14.58 39.43
C LEU A 10 -0.76 13.94 38.59
N ALA A 11 0.27 13.38 39.26
CA ALA A 11 1.37 12.68 38.58
C ALA A 11 0.92 11.37 37.91
N CYS A 12 -0.05 10.65 38.47
CA CYS A 12 -0.63 9.45 37.87
C CYS A 12 -1.48 9.73 36.61
N PHE A 13 -2.09 10.92 36.50
CA PHE A 13 -2.84 11.30 35.30
C PHE A 13 -1.95 11.62 34.09
N CYS A 14 -0.74 12.13 34.32
CA CYS A 14 0.19 12.46 33.23
C CYS A 14 0.85 11.22 32.60
N ALA A 15 0.94 10.09 33.30
CA ALA A 15 1.59 8.88 32.79
C ALA A 15 0.73 8.09 31.77
N ASN A 16 -0.56 8.36 31.70
CA ASN A 16 -1.47 7.63 30.78
C ASN A 16 -1.69 8.32 29.43
N ALA A 17 -1.21 9.56 29.25
CA ALA A 17 -1.43 10.31 28.01
C ALA A 17 -0.47 9.92 26.88
N SER A 18 0.67 9.27 27.18
CA SER A 18 1.68 8.93 26.17
C SER A 18 1.54 7.54 25.53
N ALA A 19 0.64 6.70 26.05
CA ALA A 19 0.49 5.31 25.57
C ALA A 19 -0.56 5.13 24.47
N GLN A 20 -1.36 6.14 24.17
CA GLN A 20 -2.44 6.03 23.18
C GLN A 20 -2.05 6.50 21.78
N ASP A 21 -1.02 7.32 21.64
CA ASP A 21 -0.62 7.88 20.33
C ASP A 21 0.18 6.90 19.45
N LEU A 22 0.77 5.86 20.03
CA LEU A 22 1.58 4.88 19.26
C LEU A 22 0.74 3.80 18.55
N ARG A 23 -0.53 3.63 18.91
CA ARG A 23 -1.41 2.63 18.26
C ARG A 23 -2.22 3.17 17.08
N ALA A 24 -2.47 4.46 17.02
CA ALA A 24 -3.27 5.07 15.95
C ALA A 24 -2.47 5.39 14.68
N THR A 25 -1.14 5.50 14.78
CA THR A 25 -0.27 5.92 13.66
C THR A 25 0.29 4.76 12.84
N GLN A 26 0.22 3.51 13.30
CA GLN A 26 0.77 2.36 12.57
C GLN A 26 -0.16 1.80 11.47
N GLY A 27 -1.44 2.18 11.45
CA GLY A 27 -2.41 1.65 10.46
C GLY A 27 -2.34 2.28 9.07
N ASN A 28 -1.70 3.45 8.92
CA ASN A 28 -1.75 4.23 7.67
C ASN A 28 -0.38 4.74 7.17
N GLN A 29 0.73 4.28 7.75
CA GLN A 29 2.04 4.71 7.26
C GLN A 29 2.42 3.88 6.04
N LEU A 30 2.62 4.54 4.90
CA LEU A 30 3.16 3.92 3.69
C LEU A 30 4.54 3.33 3.98
N MET A 31 4.71 2.03 3.76
CA MET A 31 5.93 1.29 4.07
C MET A 31 6.69 0.90 2.80
N GLU A 32 8.00 0.82 2.91
CA GLU A 32 8.81 0.16 1.88
C GLU A 32 8.47 -1.35 1.86
N VAL A 33 8.52 -1.98 0.70
CA VAL A 33 8.06 -3.36 0.46
C VAL A 33 8.63 -4.38 1.45
N LYS A 34 9.91 -4.27 1.82
CA LYS A 34 10.53 -5.18 2.80
C LYS A 34 9.96 -4.99 4.21
N ALA A 35 9.76 -3.74 4.62
CA ALA A 35 9.17 -3.40 5.90
C ALA A 35 7.70 -3.84 5.96
N TYR A 36 6.95 -3.68 4.87
CA TYR A 36 5.57 -4.12 4.78
C TYR A 36 5.44 -5.65 4.88
N LEU A 37 6.31 -6.41 4.21
CA LEU A 37 6.36 -7.87 4.34
C LEU A 37 6.69 -8.31 5.77
N ALA A 38 7.65 -7.65 6.44
CA ALA A 38 7.99 -7.94 7.83
C ALA A 38 6.81 -7.65 8.77
N TYR A 39 6.10 -6.54 8.55
CA TYR A 39 4.89 -6.18 9.29
C TYR A 39 3.80 -7.25 9.14
N LEU A 40 3.51 -7.72 7.91
CA LEU A 40 2.54 -8.78 7.68
C LEU A 40 2.90 -10.06 8.42
N LYS A 41 4.15 -10.52 8.31
CA LYS A 41 4.64 -11.72 9.02
C LYS A 41 4.46 -11.63 10.54
N THR A 42 4.77 -10.48 11.12
CA THR A 42 4.61 -10.25 12.56
C THR A 42 3.14 -10.21 12.97
N SER A 43 2.28 -9.61 12.15
CA SER A 43 0.83 -9.52 12.41
C SER A 43 0.16 -10.90 12.33
N GLU A 44 0.62 -11.77 11.44
CA GLU A 44 0.09 -13.12 11.24
C GLU A 44 0.43 -14.07 12.40
N VAL A 45 1.60 -13.95 13.00
CA VAL A 45 1.98 -14.74 14.18
C VAL A 45 0.97 -14.56 15.33
N ASN A 46 0.35 -13.38 15.42
CA ASN A 46 -0.65 -13.06 16.44
C ASN A 46 -2.08 -13.48 16.06
N SER A 47 -2.30 -13.99 14.86
CA SER A 47 -3.62 -14.35 14.33
C SER A 47 -3.67 -15.83 13.97
N ARG A 48 -4.36 -16.63 14.81
CA ARG A 48 -4.42 -18.11 14.68
C ARG A 48 -5.11 -18.67 13.42
N ASN A 49 -5.62 -17.81 12.50
CA ASN A 49 -6.50 -18.26 11.40
C ASN A 49 -6.19 -17.65 10.02
N LEU A 50 -5.04 -17.03 9.81
CA LEU A 50 -4.75 -16.45 8.51
C LEU A 50 -3.78 -17.37 7.73
N ILE A 51 -4.29 -17.97 6.65
CA ILE A 51 -3.44 -18.39 5.54
C ILE A 51 -2.63 -17.15 5.17
N SER A 52 -1.33 -17.28 5.34
CA SER A 52 -0.37 -16.22 5.34
C SER A 52 -0.56 -15.25 4.15
N ASN A 53 -1.12 -14.09 4.42
CA ASN A 53 -1.18 -12.99 3.45
C ASN A 53 0.22 -12.59 3.00
N SER A 54 1.22 -12.77 3.88
CA SER A 54 2.62 -12.54 3.57
C SER A 54 3.14 -13.50 2.51
N ASN A 55 2.80 -14.79 2.58
CA ASN A 55 3.20 -15.78 1.57
C ASN A 55 2.55 -15.46 0.22
N ARG A 56 1.24 -15.09 0.22
CA ARG A 56 0.58 -14.71 -1.02
C ARG A 56 1.19 -13.46 -1.64
N LEU A 57 1.51 -12.46 -0.83
CA LEU A 57 2.20 -11.26 -1.29
C LEU A 57 3.60 -11.58 -1.83
N GLU A 58 4.37 -12.44 -1.18
CA GLU A 58 5.68 -12.88 -1.69
C GLU A 58 5.56 -13.57 -3.05
N GLN A 59 4.55 -14.44 -3.25
CA GLN A 59 4.27 -15.05 -4.56
C GLN A 59 3.96 -13.99 -5.62
N LEU A 60 3.04 -13.06 -5.33
CA LEU A 60 2.66 -11.99 -6.26
C LEU A 60 3.85 -11.09 -6.64
N LEU A 61 4.83 -10.91 -5.75
CA LEU A 61 6.00 -10.08 -5.99
C LEU A 61 7.15 -10.80 -6.70
N ARG A 62 7.30 -12.12 -6.51
CA ARG A 62 8.49 -12.86 -6.94
C ARG A 62 8.25 -13.85 -8.06
N GLU A 63 7.04 -14.38 -8.15
CA GLU A 63 6.69 -15.36 -9.17
C GLU A 63 6.04 -14.68 -10.38
N VAL A 64 6.24 -15.24 -11.55
CA VAL A 64 5.56 -14.78 -12.77
C VAL A 64 4.08 -15.06 -12.62
N GLN A 65 3.27 -14.03 -12.67
CA GLN A 65 1.82 -14.10 -12.56
C GLN A 65 1.18 -13.89 -13.93
N PRO A 66 0.03 -14.55 -14.23
CA PRO A 66 -0.85 -14.07 -15.28
C PRO A 66 -1.21 -12.61 -15.02
N ALA A 67 -1.07 -11.76 -16.03
CA ALA A 67 -1.10 -10.33 -15.81
C ALA A 67 -1.80 -9.55 -16.90
N VAL A 68 -2.38 -8.42 -16.51
CA VAL A 68 -2.84 -7.36 -17.40
C VAL A 68 -1.81 -6.21 -17.36
N TYR A 69 -1.47 -5.70 -18.52
CA TYR A 69 -0.73 -4.45 -18.68
C TYR A 69 -1.68 -3.41 -19.24
N TYR A 70 -1.83 -2.30 -18.53
CA TYR A 70 -2.60 -1.14 -19.00
C TYR A 70 -1.69 0.07 -19.06
N LEU A 71 -1.27 0.43 -20.26
CA LEU A 71 -0.32 1.51 -20.51
C LEU A 71 -0.82 2.36 -21.67
N SER A 72 -0.88 3.68 -21.47
CA SER A 72 -1.27 4.64 -22.53
C SER A 72 -2.61 4.33 -23.20
N GLY A 73 -3.57 3.78 -22.44
CA GLY A 73 -4.89 3.42 -22.96
C GLY A 73 -4.98 2.03 -23.62
N GLU A 74 -3.85 1.33 -23.77
CA GLU A 74 -3.81 -0.02 -24.33
C GLU A 74 -3.88 -1.10 -23.24
N VAL A 75 -4.67 -2.15 -23.47
CA VAL A 75 -4.75 -3.34 -22.62
C VAL A 75 -4.04 -4.50 -23.29
N LYS A 76 -3.09 -5.13 -22.59
CA LYS A 76 -2.44 -6.38 -23.01
C LYS A 76 -2.58 -7.40 -21.90
N ILE A 77 -3.03 -8.61 -22.23
CA ILE A 77 -3.28 -9.70 -21.27
C ILE A 77 -2.32 -10.85 -21.56
N TYR A 78 -1.67 -11.35 -20.52
CA TYR A 78 -0.77 -12.50 -20.56
C TYR A 78 -1.24 -13.55 -19.57
N GLY A 79 -1.51 -14.73 -20.08
CA GLY A 79 -2.05 -15.86 -19.32
C GLY A 79 -3.56 -15.77 -19.10
N GLU A 80 -4.11 -16.80 -18.45
CA GLU A 80 -5.52 -16.90 -18.09
C GLU A 80 -5.76 -16.47 -16.65
N ASN A 81 -6.93 -15.88 -16.36
CA ASN A 81 -7.31 -15.43 -15.01
C ASN A 81 -6.22 -14.54 -14.36
N PRO A 82 -5.89 -13.38 -14.94
CA PRO A 82 -4.80 -12.54 -14.47
C PRO A 82 -5.02 -12.09 -13.03
N THR A 83 -4.00 -12.25 -12.19
CA THR A 83 -4.03 -11.84 -10.77
C THR A 83 -3.26 -10.55 -10.52
N ALA A 84 -2.46 -10.10 -11.49
CA ALA A 84 -1.69 -8.87 -11.40
C ALA A 84 -2.09 -7.88 -12.50
N LEU A 85 -2.11 -6.59 -12.16
CA LEU A 85 -2.25 -5.47 -13.08
C LEU A 85 -1.03 -4.57 -13.00
N TYR A 86 -0.40 -4.31 -14.12
CA TYR A 86 0.71 -3.37 -14.25
C TYR A 86 0.25 -2.13 -15.01
N THR A 87 0.49 -0.97 -14.41
CA THR A 87 0.16 0.34 -15.01
C THR A 87 1.20 1.39 -14.60
N ASN A 88 1.08 2.59 -15.12
CA ASN A 88 1.90 3.74 -14.72
C ASN A 88 1.03 4.88 -14.18
N SER A 89 1.66 5.83 -13.52
CA SER A 89 0.99 7.00 -12.94
C SER A 89 0.16 7.79 -13.95
N SER A 90 0.63 7.92 -15.19
CA SER A 90 -0.05 8.68 -16.23
C SER A 90 -1.31 8.01 -16.78
N SER A 91 -1.42 6.68 -16.67
CA SER A 91 -2.56 5.90 -17.18
C SER A 91 -3.69 5.74 -16.17
N LEU A 92 -3.48 6.11 -14.88
CA LEU A 92 -4.49 5.92 -13.83
C LEU A 92 -5.83 6.59 -14.15
N ASN A 93 -5.82 7.81 -14.65
CA ASN A 93 -7.03 8.59 -14.90
C ASN A 93 -7.95 7.98 -15.98
N THR A 94 -7.41 7.10 -16.82
CA THR A 94 -8.16 6.42 -17.90
C THR A 94 -8.46 4.96 -17.58
N LEU A 95 -7.91 4.43 -16.49
CA LEU A 95 -8.05 3.02 -16.10
C LEU A 95 -9.49 2.61 -15.82
N GLU A 96 -10.31 3.52 -15.31
CA GLU A 96 -11.71 3.23 -15.00
C GLU A 96 -12.48 2.75 -16.22
N ASN A 97 -12.19 3.33 -17.40
CA ASN A 97 -12.82 3.02 -18.68
C ASN A 97 -12.19 1.82 -19.42
N ALA A 98 -11.13 1.24 -18.87
CA ALA A 98 -10.44 0.12 -19.49
C ALA A 98 -11.27 -1.16 -19.40
N SER A 99 -11.34 -1.90 -20.51
CA SER A 99 -11.98 -3.22 -20.56
C SER A 99 -11.05 -4.28 -19.96
N ILE A 100 -11.05 -4.38 -18.63
CA ILE A 100 -10.22 -5.29 -17.84
C ILE A 100 -11.11 -6.15 -16.97
N GLU A 101 -10.79 -7.46 -16.87
CA GLU A 101 -11.41 -8.37 -15.90
C GLU A 101 -10.90 -8.00 -14.49
N LYS A 102 -11.69 -7.19 -13.78
CA LYS A 102 -11.31 -6.62 -12.49
C LYS A 102 -11.45 -7.61 -11.33
N ALA A 103 -12.28 -8.64 -11.52
CA ALA A 103 -12.61 -9.59 -10.45
C ALA A 103 -11.46 -10.53 -10.06
N THR A 104 -10.52 -10.77 -10.95
CA THR A 104 -9.40 -11.69 -10.70
C THR A 104 -8.17 -11.01 -10.14
N ILE A 105 -8.07 -9.68 -10.24
CA ILE A 105 -6.88 -8.90 -9.85
C ILE A 105 -6.75 -8.84 -8.33
N GLU A 106 -5.61 -9.32 -7.83
CA GLU A 106 -5.24 -9.28 -6.40
C GLU A 106 -4.19 -8.20 -6.10
N MET A 107 -3.32 -7.87 -7.08
CA MET A 107 -2.28 -6.86 -6.91
C MET A 107 -2.22 -5.93 -8.12
N VAL A 108 -2.02 -4.64 -7.83
CA VAL A 108 -1.73 -3.62 -8.84
C VAL A 108 -0.32 -3.07 -8.60
N THR A 109 0.48 -3.01 -9.66
CA THR A 109 1.77 -2.29 -9.66
C THR A 109 1.64 -1.00 -10.44
N ILE A 110 1.89 0.13 -9.78
CA ILE A 110 1.89 1.47 -10.37
C ILE A 110 3.33 1.94 -10.50
N THR A 111 3.81 2.12 -11.73
CA THR A 111 5.18 2.61 -11.97
C THR A 111 5.19 4.14 -12.09
N VAL A 112 6.11 4.76 -11.34
CA VAL A 112 6.47 6.18 -11.40
C VAL A 112 7.81 6.25 -12.12
N SER A 113 7.80 6.70 -13.39
CA SER A 113 8.96 6.59 -14.28
C SER A 113 9.66 7.91 -14.55
N GLN A 114 9.01 9.04 -14.30
CA GLN A 114 9.51 10.38 -14.61
C GLN A 114 9.35 11.32 -13.42
N ASN A 115 10.24 12.32 -13.33
CA ASN A 115 10.14 13.35 -12.27
C ASN A 115 8.82 14.13 -12.34
N THR A 116 8.24 14.30 -13.51
CA THR A 116 6.92 14.92 -13.70
C THR A 116 5.79 14.11 -13.06
N ASP A 117 5.96 12.81 -12.90
CA ASP A 117 4.99 11.94 -12.23
C ASP A 117 4.91 12.23 -10.72
N LEU A 118 6.02 12.69 -10.12
CA LEU A 118 6.08 13.08 -8.70
C LEU A 118 5.27 14.36 -8.36
N SER A 119 4.75 15.03 -9.37
CA SER A 119 3.89 16.21 -9.20
C SER A 119 2.40 15.89 -9.42
N ARG A 120 2.07 14.64 -9.74
CA ARG A 120 0.70 14.21 -10.04
C ARG A 120 0.16 13.33 -8.92
N PRO A 121 -1.04 13.60 -8.41
CA PRO A 121 -1.64 12.73 -7.41
C PRO A 121 -1.94 11.34 -7.99
N LEU A 122 -1.75 10.32 -7.18
CA LEU A 122 -2.15 8.95 -7.45
C LEU A 122 -3.50 8.72 -6.76
N ASP A 123 -4.58 8.96 -7.48
CA ASP A 123 -5.93 8.72 -6.95
C ASP A 123 -6.24 7.23 -7.00
N LEU A 124 -6.26 6.59 -5.83
CA LEU A 124 -6.49 5.15 -5.70
C LEU A 124 -7.99 4.79 -5.70
N SER A 125 -8.91 5.76 -5.78
CA SER A 125 -10.35 5.50 -5.89
C SER A 125 -10.72 4.77 -7.18
N VAL A 126 -9.90 4.87 -8.23
CA VAL A 126 -10.06 4.13 -9.50
C VAL A 126 -10.09 2.61 -9.30
N PHE A 127 -9.57 2.12 -8.17
CA PHE A 127 -9.57 0.70 -7.82
C PHE A 127 -10.76 0.26 -6.98
N SER A 128 -11.74 1.13 -6.73
CA SER A 128 -12.95 0.79 -5.94
C SER A 128 -13.75 -0.38 -6.51
N ASN A 129 -13.69 -0.58 -7.83
CA ASN A 129 -14.40 -1.63 -8.56
C ASN A 129 -13.57 -2.92 -8.74
N PHE A 130 -12.49 -3.11 -7.97
CA PHE A 130 -11.66 -4.31 -7.96
C PHE A 130 -11.96 -5.13 -6.70
N PRO A 131 -12.91 -6.08 -6.72
CA PRO A 131 -13.44 -6.70 -5.51
C PRO A 131 -12.44 -7.58 -4.76
N ASN A 132 -11.45 -8.13 -5.45
CA ASN A 132 -10.44 -9.01 -4.87
C ASN A 132 -9.07 -8.35 -4.71
N LEU A 133 -8.96 -7.03 -4.97
CA LEU A 133 -7.71 -6.31 -4.82
C LEU A 133 -7.30 -6.23 -3.35
N LYS A 134 -6.11 -6.72 -3.05
CA LYS A 134 -5.52 -6.76 -1.72
C LYS A 134 -4.33 -5.81 -1.58
N TYR A 135 -3.61 -5.58 -2.69
CA TYR A 135 -2.33 -4.89 -2.64
C TYR A 135 -2.16 -3.90 -3.78
N ILE A 136 -1.62 -2.73 -3.44
CA ILE A 136 -1.14 -1.73 -4.41
C ILE A 136 0.34 -1.50 -4.14
N TYR A 137 1.15 -1.80 -5.14
CA TYR A 137 2.60 -1.65 -5.12
C TYR A 137 3.02 -0.46 -5.97
N ILE A 138 3.63 0.55 -5.36
CA ILE A 138 4.16 1.72 -6.05
C ILE A 138 5.65 1.52 -6.28
N LEU A 139 6.05 1.39 -7.54
CA LEU A 139 7.43 1.23 -7.95
C LEU A 139 7.94 2.54 -8.56
N SER A 140 8.86 3.20 -7.86
CA SER A 140 9.50 4.41 -8.40
C SER A 140 10.85 4.06 -9.01
N ASN A 141 11.00 4.36 -10.29
CA ASN A 141 12.29 4.33 -11.00
C ASN A 141 13.01 5.69 -10.96
N VAL A 142 12.42 6.64 -10.23
CA VAL A 142 12.96 7.99 -10.04
C VAL A 142 13.49 8.11 -8.63
N ASP A 143 14.64 8.79 -8.46
CA ASP A 143 15.17 9.07 -7.12
C ASP A 143 14.23 10.00 -6.38
N THR A 144 13.70 9.51 -5.25
CA THR A 144 12.69 10.19 -4.45
C THR A 144 12.73 9.67 -3.01
N SER A 145 11.76 10.01 -2.19
CA SER A 145 11.63 9.50 -0.82
C SER A 145 10.25 8.91 -0.56
N GLY A 146 10.15 8.05 0.45
CA GLY A 146 8.87 7.49 0.88
C GLY A 146 7.85 8.57 1.27
N THR A 147 8.30 9.68 1.83
CA THR A 147 7.44 10.84 2.17
C THR A 147 6.85 11.47 0.92
N VAL A 148 7.64 11.66 -0.14
CA VAL A 148 7.14 12.19 -1.41
C VAL A 148 6.11 11.25 -2.00
N ILE A 149 6.40 9.94 -2.07
CA ILE A 149 5.44 8.95 -2.57
C ILE A 149 4.15 8.95 -1.72
N SER A 150 4.27 9.04 -0.40
CA SER A 150 3.11 9.10 0.50
C SER A 150 2.21 10.31 0.21
N ASN A 151 2.81 11.45 -0.09
CA ASN A 151 2.07 12.68 -0.41
C ASN A 151 1.35 12.63 -1.78
N LEU A 152 1.76 11.73 -2.69
CA LEU A 152 1.08 11.54 -3.96
C LEU A 152 -0.23 10.77 -3.80
N ILE A 153 -0.34 9.91 -2.79
CA ILE A 153 -1.46 8.99 -2.63
C ILE A 153 -2.70 9.74 -2.15
N GLN A 154 -3.80 9.55 -2.86
CA GLN A 154 -5.11 10.07 -2.51
C GLN A 154 -6.15 8.95 -2.50
N ASN A 155 -7.20 9.11 -1.69
CA ASN A 155 -8.37 8.24 -1.65
C ASN A 155 -8.04 6.74 -1.48
N SER A 156 -7.05 6.42 -0.63
CA SER A 156 -6.69 5.03 -0.34
C SER A 156 -7.79 4.33 0.46
N ASN A 157 -8.11 3.09 0.06
CA ASN A 157 -9.02 2.24 0.83
C ASN A 157 -8.23 1.54 1.96
N PRO A 158 -8.63 1.66 3.25
CA PRO A 158 -7.90 1.07 4.37
C PRO A 158 -7.87 -0.48 4.36
N LYS A 159 -8.71 -1.12 3.55
CA LYS A 159 -8.69 -2.58 3.38
C LYS A 159 -7.63 -3.06 2.38
N ILE A 160 -7.03 -2.17 1.61
CA ILE A 160 -6.01 -2.47 0.61
C ILE A 160 -4.65 -2.07 1.16
N GLY A 161 -3.71 -3.02 1.19
CA GLY A 161 -2.34 -2.74 1.58
C GLY A 161 -1.61 -1.94 0.52
N VAL A 162 -1.11 -0.74 0.87
CA VAL A 162 -0.33 0.09 -0.04
C VAL A 162 1.11 0.14 0.45
N PHE A 163 2.06 -0.13 -0.43
CA PHE A 163 3.49 -0.11 -0.13
C PHE A 163 4.30 0.29 -1.36
N TYR A 164 5.57 0.61 -1.15
CA TYR A 164 6.41 1.13 -2.23
C TYR A 164 7.80 0.49 -2.27
N LYS A 165 8.46 0.67 -3.41
CA LYS A 165 9.91 0.51 -3.58
C LYS A 165 10.44 1.68 -4.41
N ILE A 166 11.60 2.18 -4.03
CA ILE A 166 12.36 3.11 -4.84
C ILE A 166 13.53 2.31 -5.44
N ASP A 167 13.51 2.16 -6.76
CA ASP A 167 14.56 1.48 -7.50
C ASP A 167 15.48 2.58 -8.05
N LYS A 168 16.57 2.82 -7.33
CA LYS A 168 17.60 3.74 -7.79
C LYS A 168 18.32 2.99 -8.89
N GLY A 169 18.09 3.39 -10.13
CA GLY A 169 18.82 2.84 -11.27
C GLY A 169 20.33 2.84 -10.98
N ALA A 170 20.96 1.71 -11.26
CA ALA A 170 22.39 1.54 -11.11
C ALA A 170 23.15 2.43 -12.08
#